data_eef628191481767b45d5a605a6e8a8bc
#
_entry.id   eef628191481767b45d5a605a6e8a8bc
#
_cell.length_a   1.000
_cell.length_b   1.000
_cell.length_c   1.000
_cell.angle_alpha   90.00
_cell.angle_beta   90.00
_cell.angle_gamma   90.00
#
_symmetry.space_group_name_H-M   'P 1'
#
loop_
_entity.id
_entity.type
_entity.pdbx_description
1 polymer ?
#
loop_
_entity_poly.entity_id
_entity_poly.type
_entity_poly.pdbx_seq_one_letter_code
_entity_poly.pdbx_strand_id
1 'polypeptide(L)'
;MYVPRLLRFALLVSAFALSGCASTRLIDSDVRSFRSGATELAAASYKFERLPSQQADAAAQTQRENWAAPVLQRVGLTLAGQAPRYTVQLGVATEQVLRNDPIFPRRWIGMAGGGLWGSPPLLLPLEPSLYRFQVQVLLRDAQSREMVYEAAAQHTGPWSDQANILPAVLLAAMRDFPQGAVGPSSVKVEIGPRGMELRP
;
A
#
# COMPACT_ATOMS: atom_id res chain seq x y z
N MET A 1 36.87 31.84 -25.27
CA MET A 1 35.62 32.34 -24.68
C MET A 1 35.68 32.07 -23.17
N TYR A 2 36.05 33.09 -22.37
CA TYR A 2 36.12 32.95 -20.90
C TYR A 2 34.73 33.15 -20.31
N VAL A 3 34.13 32.03 -19.80
CA VAL A 3 32.89 32.12 -19.01
C VAL A 3 33.24 32.75 -17.66
N PRO A 4 32.69 33.91 -17.27
CA PRO A 4 33.06 34.59 -16.05
C PRO A 4 32.70 33.70 -14.82
N ARG A 5 33.57 33.71 -13.81
CA ARG A 5 33.44 32.92 -12.60
C ARG A 5 32.08 33.05 -11.92
N LEU A 6 31.45 34.21 -12.00
CA LEU A 6 30.08 34.48 -11.51
C LEU A 6 29.01 33.63 -12.21
N LEU A 7 29.14 33.38 -13.50
CA LEU A 7 28.19 32.56 -14.27
C LEU A 7 28.27 31.07 -13.87
N ARG A 8 29.48 30.59 -13.56
CA ARG A 8 29.69 29.22 -13.06
C ARG A 8 29.12 29.03 -11.65
N PHE A 9 29.26 30.03 -10.79
CA PHE A 9 28.65 30.03 -9.46
C PHE A 9 27.11 30.03 -9.52
N ALA A 10 26.53 30.87 -10.38
CA ALA A 10 25.08 30.93 -10.60
C ALA A 10 24.52 29.60 -11.14
N LEU A 11 25.23 28.94 -12.05
CA LEU A 11 24.85 27.63 -12.58
C LEU A 11 24.91 26.53 -11.51
N LEU A 12 25.90 26.52 -10.63
CA LEU A 12 26.04 25.60 -9.52
C LEU A 12 24.93 25.79 -8.48
N VAL A 13 24.61 27.04 -8.13
CA VAL A 13 23.53 27.34 -7.18
C VAL A 13 22.16 26.97 -7.77
N SER A 14 21.95 27.20 -9.08
CA SER A 14 20.71 26.79 -9.77
C SER A 14 20.54 25.26 -9.82
N ALA A 15 21.63 24.50 -9.99
CA ALA A 15 21.58 23.04 -9.98
C ALA A 15 21.23 22.46 -8.61
N PHE A 16 21.63 23.12 -7.51
CA PHE A 16 21.25 22.73 -6.15
C PHE A 16 19.80 23.07 -5.80
N ALA A 17 19.23 24.11 -6.39
CA ALA A 17 17.83 24.49 -6.16
C ALA A 17 16.82 23.55 -6.83
N LEU A 18 17.22 22.78 -7.85
CA LEU A 18 16.37 21.81 -8.54
C LEU A 18 16.34 20.42 -7.89
N SER A 19 17.16 20.15 -6.86
CA SER A 19 17.15 18.88 -6.11
C SER A 19 16.02 18.78 -5.07
N GLY A 20 15.04 19.68 -5.12
CA GLY A 20 13.95 19.77 -4.16
C GLY A 20 12.81 18.81 -4.42
N CYS A 21 12.09 18.50 -3.37
CA CYS A 21 10.78 17.83 -3.27
C CYS A 21 10.72 16.39 -3.79
N ALA A 22 11.46 15.50 -3.15
CA ALA A 22 11.05 14.12 -3.11
C ALA A 22 9.72 14.04 -2.35
N SER A 23 8.60 13.90 -3.07
CA SER A 23 7.28 13.76 -2.45
C SER A 23 7.23 12.43 -1.69
N THR A 24 7.11 12.50 -0.37
CA THR A 24 6.87 11.33 0.46
C THR A 24 5.36 11.13 0.61
N ARG A 25 4.92 9.85 0.63
CA ARG A 25 3.53 9.48 0.90
C ARG A 25 3.50 8.72 2.22
N LEU A 26 2.61 9.11 3.10
CA LEU A 26 2.36 8.40 4.35
C LEU A 26 1.13 7.52 4.17
N ILE A 27 1.31 6.21 4.33
CA ILE A 27 0.27 5.19 4.26
C ILE A 27 -0.03 4.75 5.68
N ASP A 28 -1.16 5.19 6.21
CA ASP A 28 -1.66 4.80 7.51
C ASP A 28 -2.61 3.62 7.34
N SER A 29 -2.35 2.51 8.01
CA SER A 29 -3.08 1.25 7.84
C SER A 29 -3.56 0.71 9.18
N ASP A 30 -4.82 0.28 9.23
CA ASP A 30 -5.33 -0.51 10.33
C ASP A 30 -4.89 -1.97 10.16
N VAL A 31 -4.19 -2.49 11.14
CA VAL A 31 -3.52 -3.81 11.09
C VAL A 31 -4.04 -4.73 12.17
N ARG A 32 -4.20 -6.00 11.82
CA ARG A 32 -4.43 -7.11 12.75
C ARG A 32 -3.53 -8.27 12.37
N SER A 33 -2.90 -8.89 13.35
CA SER A 33 -2.09 -10.09 13.12
C SER A 33 -2.27 -11.08 14.24
N PHE A 34 -2.28 -12.35 13.89
CA PHE A 34 -2.47 -13.46 14.82
C PHE A 34 -1.43 -14.54 14.53
N ARG A 35 -0.89 -15.09 15.60
CA ARG A 35 -0.02 -16.25 15.55
C ARG A 35 -0.69 -17.43 16.23
N SER A 36 -0.66 -18.59 15.59
CA SER A 36 -1.14 -19.85 16.16
C SER A 36 0.05 -20.73 16.56
N GLY A 37 -0.05 -21.33 17.75
CA GLY A 37 0.93 -22.31 18.21
C GLY A 37 2.23 -21.75 18.78
N ALA A 38 3.04 -22.67 19.36
CA ALA A 38 4.33 -22.37 19.98
C ALA A 38 5.51 -22.48 18.98
N THR A 39 5.26 -22.88 17.74
CA THR A 39 6.34 -23.08 16.74
C THR A 39 6.98 -21.74 16.40
N GLU A 40 8.29 -21.66 16.55
CA GLU A 40 9.06 -20.51 16.15
C GLU A 40 8.94 -20.30 14.63
N LEU A 41 8.28 -19.20 14.25
CA LEU A 41 8.21 -18.76 12.86
C LEU A 41 9.50 -18.00 12.57
N ALA A 42 10.59 -18.72 12.35
CA ALA A 42 11.86 -18.13 11.94
C ALA A 42 11.89 -17.94 10.41
N ALA A 43 12.91 -17.25 9.95
CA ALA A 43 13.28 -17.15 8.53
C ALA A 43 13.10 -18.48 7.82
N ALA A 44 12.15 -18.59 6.90
CA ALA A 44 11.78 -19.86 6.29
C ALA A 44 11.36 -19.70 4.84
N SER A 45 11.47 -20.83 4.13
CA SER A 45 11.05 -20.89 2.72
C SER A 45 9.52 -21.00 2.60
N TYR A 46 8.99 -20.33 1.58
CA TYR A 46 7.56 -20.40 1.26
C TYR A 46 7.32 -20.55 -0.24
N LYS A 47 6.10 -20.97 -0.60
CA LYS A 47 5.52 -20.82 -1.94
C LYS A 47 4.15 -20.17 -1.84
N PHE A 48 3.72 -19.48 -2.90
CA PHE A 48 2.35 -19.00 -2.97
C PHE A 48 1.37 -20.14 -3.20
N GLU A 49 0.26 -20.08 -2.48
CA GLU A 49 -0.90 -20.97 -2.64
C GLU A 49 -2.07 -20.10 -3.14
N ARG A 50 -2.69 -20.49 -4.26
CA ARG A 50 -3.76 -19.73 -4.90
C ARG A 50 -5.09 -20.43 -4.75
N LEU A 51 -6.12 -19.67 -4.37
CA LEU A 51 -7.50 -20.12 -4.42
C LEU A 51 -7.97 -20.32 -5.87
N PRO A 52 -9.02 -21.14 -6.12
CA PRO A 52 -9.59 -21.28 -7.45
C PRO A 52 -9.96 -19.95 -8.12
N SER A 53 -10.50 -18.99 -7.38
CA SER A 53 -10.81 -17.64 -7.87
C SER A 53 -9.57 -16.85 -8.29
N GLN A 54 -8.45 -17.03 -7.59
CA GLN A 54 -7.17 -16.40 -7.93
C GLN A 54 -6.49 -17.08 -9.12
N GLN A 55 -6.73 -18.37 -9.33
CA GLN A 55 -6.26 -19.08 -10.50
C GLN A 55 -7.02 -18.66 -11.77
N ALA A 56 -8.29 -18.29 -11.64
CA ALA A 56 -9.10 -17.79 -12.75
C ALA A 56 -8.55 -16.46 -13.31
N ASP A 57 -7.91 -15.64 -12.47
CA ASP A 57 -7.21 -14.40 -12.86
C ASP A 57 -5.71 -14.50 -12.54
N ALA A 58 -5.07 -15.49 -13.14
CA ALA A 58 -3.68 -15.84 -12.85
C ALA A 58 -2.69 -14.72 -13.14
N ALA A 59 -2.95 -13.88 -14.15
CA ALA A 59 -2.08 -12.77 -14.52
C ALA A 59 -2.07 -11.68 -13.43
N ALA A 60 -3.23 -11.23 -12.99
CA ALA A 60 -3.33 -10.25 -11.92
C ALA A 60 -2.80 -10.80 -10.59
N GLN A 61 -3.06 -12.08 -10.29
CA GLN A 61 -2.53 -12.69 -9.07
C GLN A 61 -1.00 -12.78 -9.12
N THR A 62 -0.40 -13.14 -10.24
CA THR A 62 1.06 -13.15 -10.41
C THR A 62 1.66 -11.77 -10.18
N GLN A 63 1.01 -10.72 -10.68
CA GLN A 63 1.46 -9.35 -10.47
C GLN A 63 1.43 -8.96 -8.97
N ARG A 64 0.36 -9.32 -8.25
CA ARG A 64 0.23 -9.09 -6.80
C ARG A 64 1.32 -9.83 -6.01
N GLU A 65 1.59 -11.09 -6.36
CA GLU A 65 2.65 -11.90 -5.76
C GLU A 65 4.04 -11.33 -6.03
N ASN A 66 4.29 -10.78 -7.23
CA ASN A 66 5.54 -10.10 -7.57
C ASN A 66 5.75 -8.83 -6.71
N TRP A 67 4.70 -8.10 -6.40
CA TRP A 67 4.78 -6.95 -5.48
C TRP A 67 4.98 -7.38 -4.02
N ALA A 68 4.41 -8.53 -3.65
CA ALA A 68 4.49 -9.06 -2.29
C ALA A 68 5.84 -9.72 -1.96
N ALA A 69 6.47 -10.39 -2.92
CA ALA A 69 7.67 -11.17 -2.68
C ALA A 69 8.83 -10.36 -2.03
N PRO A 70 9.16 -9.13 -2.47
CA PRO A 70 10.20 -8.33 -1.82
C PRO A 70 9.86 -7.95 -0.37
N VAL A 71 8.58 -7.72 -0.06
CA VAL A 71 8.12 -7.40 1.30
C VAL A 71 8.23 -8.62 2.20
N LEU A 72 7.81 -9.80 1.72
CA LEU A 72 7.94 -11.05 2.45
C LEU A 72 9.41 -11.42 2.69
N GLN A 73 10.28 -11.15 1.71
CA GLN A 73 11.72 -11.34 1.87
C GLN A 73 12.30 -10.42 2.96
N ARG A 74 11.84 -9.18 3.03
CA ARG A 74 12.28 -8.22 4.06
C ARG A 74 11.96 -8.67 5.49
N VAL A 75 10.88 -9.42 5.69
CA VAL A 75 10.49 -9.99 6.99
C VAL A 75 11.06 -11.40 7.23
N GLY A 76 11.97 -11.88 6.35
CA GLY A 76 12.69 -13.13 6.53
C GLY A 76 12.05 -14.34 5.84
N LEU A 77 11.02 -14.16 5.02
CA LEU A 77 10.41 -15.25 4.26
C LEU A 77 11.04 -15.33 2.85
N THR A 78 11.59 -16.48 2.46
CA THR A 78 12.26 -16.65 1.17
C THR A 78 11.41 -17.49 0.23
N LEU A 79 11.16 -16.98 -0.98
CA LEU A 79 10.42 -17.72 -2.01
C LEU A 79 11.23 -18.93 -2.48
N ALA A 80 10.64 -20.12 -2.40
CA ALA A 80 11.29 -21.38 -2.80
C ALA A 80 10.45 -22.13 -3.82
N GLY A 81 11.12 -22.69 -4.84
CA GLY A 81 10.43 -23.47 -5.86
C GLY A 81 10.10 -24.90 -5.44
N GLN A 82 10.88 -25.50 -4.52
CA GLN A 82 10.70 -26.89 -4.08
C GLN A 82 10.75 -27.00 -2.56
N ALA A 83 9.99 -27.94 -2.01
CA ALA A 83 9.92 -28.26 -0.59
C ALA A 83 9.88 -27.05 0.36
N PRO A 84 8.95 -26.10 0.15
CA PRO A 84 8.82 -24.96 1.03
C PRO A 84 8.33 -25.42 2.40
N ARG A 85 8.77 -24.73 3.47
CA ARG A 85 8.25 -24.95 4.81
C ARG A 85 6.83 -24.46 4.97
N TYR A 86 6.50 -23.33 4.31
CA TYR A 86 5.19 -22.70 4.40
C TYR A 86 4.53 -22.55 3.04
N THR A 87 3.21 -22.45 3.05
CA THR A 87 2.42 -21.88 1.95
C THR A 87 1.89 -20.53 2.36
N VAL A 88 1.96 -19.55 1.45
CA VAL A 88 1.44 -18.18 1.63
C VAL A 88 0.28 -17.97 0.70
N GLN A 89 -0.89 -17.73 1.26
CA GLN A 89 -2.06 -17.26 0.51
C GLN A 89 -2.14 -15.74 0.66
N LEU A 90 -2.05 -15.02 -0.47
CA LEU A 90 -2.15 -13.58 -0.53
C LEU A 90 -3.52 -13.17 -1.06
N GLY A 91 -4.32 -12.54 -0.21
CA GLY A 91 -5.58 -11.89 -0.58
C GLY A 91 -5.37 -10.39 -0.77
N VAL A 92 -5.89 -9.84 -1.86
CA VAL A 92 -5.86 -8.40 -2.13
C VAL A 92 -7.20 -7.96 -2.66
N ALA A 93 -7.78 -6.91 -2.06
CA ALA A 93 -8.95 -6.23 -2.58
C ALA A 93 -8.68 -4.73 -2.69
N THR A 94 -9.20 -4.12 -3.75
CA THR A 94 -9.15 -2.68 -3.98
C THR A 94 -10.52 -2.21 -4.42
N GLU A 95 -11.06 -1.21 -3.72
CA GLU A 95 -12.34 -0.62 -4.07
C GLU A 95 -12.27 0.91 -4.05
N GLN A 96 -13.02 1.55 -4.93
CA GLN A 96 -13.24 2.99 -4.86
C GLN A 96 -14.37 3.27 -3.88
N VAL A 97 -14.07 4.08 -2.87
CA VAL A 97 -15.05 4.47 -1.85
C VAL A 97 -15.64 5.81 -2.21
N LEU A 98 -16.92 5.84 -2.49
CA LEU A 98 -17.66 7.09 -2.64
C LEU A 98 -17.87 7.68 -1.24
N ARG A 99 -17.41 8.88 -1.03
CA ARG A 99 -17.64 9.60 0.23
C ARG A 99 -19.12 10.05 0.27
N ASN A 100 -19.97 9.19 0.81
CA ASN A 100 -21.32 9.58 1.19
C ASN A 100 -21.25 10.28 2.56
N ASP A 101 -20.72 11.50 2.60
CA ASP A 101 -20.79 12.35 3.78
C ASP A 101 -22.18 13.00 3.83
N PRO A 102 -23.09 12.57 4.74
CA PRO A 102 -24.41 13.19 4.86
C PRO A 102 -24.35 14.61 5.43
N ILE A 103 -23.17 15.06 5.88
CA ILE A 103 -22.94 16.36 6.54
C ILE A 103 -22.63 17.46 5.52
N PHE A 104 -22.24 17.14 4.31
CA PHE A 104 -22.15 18.11 3.23
C PHE A 104 -23.31 17.89 2.25
N PRO A 105 -24.48 18.53 2.48
CA PRO A 105 -25.47 18.62 1.43
C PRO A 105 -24.75 19.20 0.22
N ARG A 106 -24.93 18.60 -0.96
CA ARG A 106 -24.43 19.11 -2.23
C ARG A 106 -24.49 20.62 -2.20
N ARG A 107 -23.40 21.27 -1.88
CA ARG A 107 -23.37 22.70 -1.64
C ARG A 107 -23.65 23.35 -2.97
N TRP A 108 -24.80 23.93 -3.08
CA TRP A 108 -25.18 24.88 -4.10
C TRP A 108 -24.16 26.03 -4.10
N ILE A 109 -23.06 25.88 -4.81
CA ILE A 109 -22.19 26.99 -5.17
C ILE A 109 -22.77 27.52 -6.47
N GLY A 110 -23.72 28.42 -6.34
CA GLY A 110 -24.31 28.97 -7.54
C GLY A 110 -25.53 29.84 -7.34
N MET A 111 -25.56 30.66 -6.27
CA MET A 111 -26.50 31.78 -6.22
C MET A 111 -25.83 33.02 -5.63
N ALA A 112 -24.84 33.53 -6.32
CA ALA A 112 -24.44 34.93 -6.19
C ALA A 112 -23.93 35.38 -7.56
N GLY A 113 -24.83 35.85 -8.40
CA GLY A 113 -24.52 36.39 -9.70
C GLY A 113 -25.68 36.20 -10.68
N GLY A 114 -26.72 37.00 -10.54
CA GLY A 114 -27.80 37.11 -11.52
C GLY A 114 -27.23 37.58 -12.87
N GLY A 115 -26.97 36.63 -13.78
CA GLY A 115 -26.76 36.87 -15.19
C GLY A 115 -27.89 36.25 -15.97
N LEU A 116 -28.53 37.02 -16.83
CA LEU A 116 -29.75 36.76 -17.61
C LEU A 116 -29.59 35.68 -18.71
N TRP A 117 -28.51 34.88 -18.70
CA TRP A 117 -28.26 33.83 -19.68
C TRP A 117 -27.95 32.53 -18.93
N GLY A 118 -28.97 31.67 -18.85
CA GLY A 118 -28.92 30.40 -18.15
C GLY A 118 -27.91 29.41 -18.71
N SER A 119 -26.66 29.48 -18.23
CA SER A 119 -25.73 28.35 -18.35
C SER A 119 -26.08 27.36 -17.23
N PRO A 120 -26.24 26.06 -17.55
CA PRO A 120 -26.44 25.06 -16.50
C PRO A 120 -25.23 25.07 -15.55
N PRO A 121 -25.45 24.99 -14.22
CA PRO A 121 -24.34 24.94 -13.27
C PRO A 121 -23.46 23.75 -13.61
N LEU A 122 -22.19 24.01 -13.91
CA LEU A 122 -21.19 22.97 -14.11
C LEU A 122 -20.98 22.30 -12.74
N LEU A 123 -21.65 21.19 -12.50
CA LEU A 123 -21.46 20.36 -11.31
C LEU A 123 -20.14 19.61 -11.48
N LEU A 124 -19.04 20.27 -11.17
CA LEU A 124 -17.76 19.59 -11.05
C LEU A 124 -17.77 18.82 -9.72
N PRO A 125 -17.57 17.51 -9.74
CA PRO A 125 -17.35 16.76 -8.51
C PRO A 125 -15.99 17.18 -7.95
N LEU A 126 -16.01 18.07 -6.96
CA LEU A 126 -14.80 18.57 -6.28
C LEU A 126 -14.29 17.65 -5.18
N GLU A 127 -14.94 16.51 -4.99
CA GLU A 127 -14.53 15.56 -3.96
C GLU A 127 -13.53 14.55 -4.54
N PRO A 128 -12.31 14.45 -3.98
CA PRO A 128 -11.36 13.43 -4.40
C PRO A 128 -11.93 12.05 -4.10
N SER A 129 -11.89 11.17 -5.08
CA SER A 129 -12.21 9.75 -4.88
C SER A 129 -11.23 9.15 -3.86
N LEU A 130 -11.75 8.38 -2.93
CA LEU A 130 -10.95 7.59 -2.01
C LEU A 130 -10.88 6.15 -2.49
N TYR A 131 -9.73 5.51 -2.25
CA TYR A 131 -9.50 4.11 -2.57
C TYR A 131 -9.21 3.36 -1.29
N ARG A 132 -9.89 2.24 -1.09
CA ARG A 132 -9.63 1.32 0.00
C ARG A 132 -8.82 0.15 -0.53
N PHE A 133 -7.69 -0.11 0.11
CA PHE A 133 -6.82 -1.24 -0.15
C PHE A 133 -6.86 -2.18 1.03
N GLN A 134 -7.12 -3.45 0.77
CA GLN A 134 -7.11 -4.50 1.78
C GLN A 134 -6.12 -5.57 1.37
N VAL A 135 -5.27 -5.97 2.29
CA VAL A 135 -4.30 -7.06 2.11
C VAL A 135 -4.49 -8.05 3.24
N GLN A 136 -4.56 -9.32 2.89
CA GLN A 136 -4.57 -10.44 3.83
C GLN A 136 -3.47 -11.44 3.47
N VAL A 137 -2.73 -11.87 4.48
CA VAL A 137 -1.69 -12.90 4.36
C VAL A 137 -2.02 -14.03 5.30
N LEU A 138 -2.15 -15.22 4.76
CA LEU A 138 -2.33 -16.45 5.52
C LEU A 138 -1.10 -17.32 5.29
N LEU A 139 -0.42 -17.67 6.38
CA LEU A 139 0.75 -18.54 6.38
C LEU A 139 0.35 -19.90 6.98
N ARG A 140 0.53 -20.97 6.22
CA ARG A 140 0.26 -22.32 6.66
C ARG A 140 1.53 -23.16 6.62
N ASP A 141 1.69 -24.05 7.56
CA ASP A 141 2.70 -25.10 7.48
C ASP A 141 2.41 -26.00 6.28
N ALA A 142 3.40 -26.27 5.45
CA ALA A 142 3.21 -27.01 4.21
C ALA A 142 2.94 -28.50 4.43
N GLN A 143 3.31 -29.06 5.60
CA GLN A 143 3.14 -30.46 5.95
C GLN A 143 1.83 -30.69 6.70
N SER A 144 1.61 -29.99 7.82
CA SER A 144 0.41 -30.17 8.65
C SER A 144 -0.82 -29.44 8.09
N ARG A 145 -0.64 -28.47 7.18
CA ARG A 145 -1.70 -27.59 6.66
C ARG A 145 -2.32 -26.66 7.71
N GLU A 146 -1.80 -26.66 8.91
CA GLU A 146 -2.25 -25.78 9.98
C GLU A 146 -1.90 -24.33 9.70
N MET A 147 -2.80 -23.42 10.04
CA MET A 147 -2.55 -21.99 9.98
C MET A 147 -1.61 -21.61 11.13
N VAL A 148 -0.44 -21.06 10.79
CA VAL A 148 0.59 -20.67 11.76
C VAL A 148 0.66 -19.15 11.97
N TYR A 149 0.21 -18.39 10.96
CA TYR A 149 0.18 -16.93 11.04
C TYR A 149 -0.88 -16.34 10.09
N GLU A 150 -1.55 -15.32 10.57
CA GLU A 150 -2.50 -14.52 9.80
C GLU A 150 -2.20 -13.05 10.04
N ALA A 151 -2.21 -12.26 8.96
CA ALA A 151 -2.14 -10.81 9.03
C ALA A 151 -3.10 -10.19 8.04
N ALA A 152 -3.73 -9.09 8.46
CA ALA A 152 -4.58 -8.29 7.60
C ALA A 152 -4.30 -6.81 7.84
N ALA A 153 -4.28 -6.02 6.77
CA ALA A 153 -4.18 -4.58 6.84
C ALA A 153 -5.15 -3.92 5.86
N GLN A 154 -5.65 -2.75 6.26
CA GLN A 154 -6.52 -1.91 5.44
C GLN A 154 -6.01 -0.48 5.44
N HIS A 155 -5.95 0.11 4.26
CA HIS A 155 -5.66 1.53 4.06
C HIS A 155 -6.77 2.19 3.25
N THR A 156 -7.13 3.43 3.59
CA THR A 156 -8.06 4.24 2.78
C THR A 156 -7.42 5.60 2.53
N GLY A 157 -7.25 5.96 1.27
CA GLY A 157 -6.58 7.21 0.88
C GLY A 157 -6.90 7.67 -0.54
N PRO A 158 -6.35 8.81 -0.96
CA PRO A 158 -6.68 9.44 -2.24
C PRO A 158 -5.93 8.82 -3.44
N TRP A 159 -4.97 7.93 -3.21
CA TRP A 159 -4.14 7.36 -4.27
C TRP A 159 -4.72 6.07 -4.81
N SER A 160 -4.75 5.92 -6.15
CA SER A 160 -5.19 4.71 -6.86
C SER A 160 -4.04 3.80 -7.29
N ASP A 161 -2.80 4.21 -7.05
CA ASP A 161 -1.56 3.57 -7.49
C ASP A 161 -1.28 2.28 -6.71
N GLN A 162 -1.83 1.17 -7.18
CA GLN A 162 -1.71 -0.14 -6.55
C GLN A 162 -0.25 -0.60 -6.41
N ALA A 163 0.59 -0.30 -7.39
CA ALA A 163 1.97 -0.79 -7.43
C ALA A 163 2.82 -0.27 -6.25
N ASN A 164 2.53 0.93 -5.76
CA ASN A 164 3.21 1.51 -4.60
C ASN A 164 2.43 1.31 -3.29
N ILE A 165 1.10 1.38 -3.34
CA ILE A 165 0.29 1.31 -2.12
C ILE A 165 0.20 -0.11 -1.56
N LEU A 166 -0.04 -1.14 -2.40
CA LEU A 166 -0.19 -2.52 -1.93
C LEU A 166 1.05 -3.06 -1.20
N PRO A 167 2.30 -2.86 -1.70
CA PRO A 167 3.49 -3.25 -0.94
C PRO A 167 3.61 -2.55 0.42
N ALA A 168 3.21 -1.27 0.51
CA ALA A 168 3.25 -0.53 1.77
C ALA A 168 2.21 -1.06 2.77
N VAL A 169 0.98 -1.33 2.32
CA VAL A 169 -0.07 -1.95 3.15
C VAL A 169 0.34 -3.36 3.60
N LEU A 170 0.98 -4.13 2.71
CA LEU A 170 1.52 -5.45 3.06
C LEU A 170 2.65 -5.34 4.10
N LEU A 171 3.56 -4.37 3.94
CA LEU A 171 4.62 -4.13 4.92
C LEU A 171 4.04 -3.77 6.29
N ALA A 172 2.98 -2.97 6.32
CA ALA A 172 2.25 -2.68 7.55
C ALA A 172 1.63 -3.95 8.16
N ALA A 173 0.97 -4.81 7.36
CA ALA A 173 0.39 -6.07 7.81
C ALA A 173 1.42 -6.99 8.45
N MET A 174 2.64 -7.03 7.90
CA MET A 174 3.72 -7.91 8.34
C MET A 174 4.62 -7.29 9.43
N ARG A 175 4.29 -6.10 9.97
CA ARG A 175 5.12 -5.41 10.97
C ARG A 175 5.43 -6.29 12.19
N ASP A 176 4.44 -7.02 12.67
CA ASP A 176 4.54 -7.81 13.90
C ASP A 176 4.95 -9.26 13.64
N PHE A 177 5.29 -9.61 12.41
CA PHE A 177 5.81 -10.94 12.08
C PHE A 177 7.21 -11.12 12.71
N PRO A 178 7.49 -12.26 13.34
CA PRO A 178 6.71 -13.50 13.43
C PRO A 178 5.83 -13.63 14.69
N GLN A 179 5.80 -12.66 15.59
CA GLN A 179 5.16 -12.79 16.92
C GLN A 179 3.63 -12.62 16.86
N GLY A 180 3.11 -11.80 15.94
CA GLY A 180 1.73 -11.35 15.98
C GLY A 180 1.50 -10.22 17.00
N ALA A 181 0.36 -9.57 16.94
CA ALA A 181 0.00 -8.44 17.79
C ALA A 181 -1.09 -8.80 18.79
N VAL A 182 -1.14 -8.08 19.92
CA VAL A 182 -2.19 -8.21 20.95
C VAL A 182 -3.35 -7.27 20.61
N GLY A 183 -3.95 -7.42 19.43
CA GLY A 183 -5.10 -6.64 19.02
C GLY A 183 -4.84 -5.71 17.83
N PRO A 184 -5.86 -4.95 17.41
CA PRO A 184 -5.74 -4.05 16.28
C PRO A 184 -4.81 -2.87 16.59
N SER A 185 -4.03 -2.45 15.61
CA SER A 185 -3.12 -1.31 15.72
C SER A 185 -3.08 -0.49 14.43
N SER A 186 -2.78 0.80 14.53
CA SER A 186 -2.48 1.64 13.38
C SER A 186 -0.98 1.60 13.09
N VAL A 187 -0.63 1.42 11.82
CA VAL A 187 0.76 1.32 11.35
C VAL A 187 0.97 2.29 10.20
N LYS A 188 2.00 3.10 10.31
CA LYS A 188 2.35 4.06 9.28
C LYS A 188 3.55 3.57 8.49
N VAL A 189 3.43 3.60 7.17
CA VAL A 189 4.52 3.33 6.23
C VAL A 189 4.76 4.57 5.39
N GLU A 190 5.97 5.05 5.37
CA GLU A 190 6.38 6.14 4.49
C GLU A 190 6.95 5.56 3.20
N ILE A 191 6.41 6.02 2.06
CA ILE A 191 6.94 5.74 0.73
C ILE A 191 7.72 6.97 0.30
N GLY A 192 9.02 6.84 0.16
CA GLY A 192 9.92 7.92 -0.25
C GLY A 192 10.92 7.49 -1.31
N PRO A 193 11.86 8.36 -1.69
CA PRO A 193 12.87 8.07 -2.73
C PRO A 193 13.80 6.91 -2.37
N ARG A 194 13.93 6.61 -1.08
CA ARG A 194 14.76 5.50 -0.57
C ARG A 194 13.97 4.20 -0.41
N GLY A 195 12.70 4.17 -0.81
CA GLY A 195 11.81 3.03 -0.66
C GLY A 195 10.77 3.21 0.44
N MET A 196 10.32 2.10 1.03
CA MET A 196 9.30 2.06 2.06
C MET A 196 9.93 1.88 3.45
N GLU A 197 9.53 2.68 4.41
CA GLU A 197 9.99 2.61 5.80
C GLU A 197 8.81 2.62 6.77
N LEU A 198 8.86 1.73 7.77
CA LEU A 198 7.92 1.77 8.90
C LEU A 198 8.21 3.00 9.75
N ARG A 199 7.15 3.73 10.09
CA ARG A 199 7.25 4.88 11.01
C ARG A 199 6.62 4.52 12.36
N PRO A 200 7.20 5.02 13.46
CA PRO A 200 6.66 4.85 14.80
C PRO A 200 5.31 5.54 14.99
#